data_46bdd005a4bc3bd982b23540f99d6c2a
#
_entry.id   46bdd005a4bc3bd982b23540f99d6c2a
#
_cell.length_a   1.000
_cell.length_b   1.000
_cell.length_c   1.000
_cell.angle_alpha   90.00
_cell.angle_beta   90.00
_cell.angle_gamma   90.00
#
_symmetry.space_group_name_H-M   'P 1'
#
loop_
_entity.id
_entity.type
_entity.pdbx_description
1 polymer ?
#
loop_
_entity_poly.entity_id
_entity_poly.type
_entity_poly.pdbx_seq_one_letter_code
_entity_poly.pdbx_strand_id
1 'polypeptide(L)'
;NIVAFIIILIITVLIINNMWSKDEKKNTNTTGKVLAGNVESQVSTSETTDDLETRLKNILETINGVGKVKVLLKYSESSQVVAMYNETNSENKTEENDGDGGTKNSTETETKREIVYTDENGTSKPITEKVIMPVIEGAIITAQGASNANIKSSIVSAVEAVTGLAIHKIQVFEMKN
;
A
#
# COMPACT_ATOMS: atom_id res chain seq x y z
N ASN A 1 -27.01 54.15 -25.01
CA ASN A 1 -26.13 53.44 -24.04
C ASN A 1 -26.74 52.16 -23.47
N ILE A 2 -28.05 51.88 -23.70
CA ILE A 2 -28.70 50.63 -23.24
C ILE A 2 -28.11 49.39 -23.96
N VAL A 3 -27.79 49.54 -25.25
CA VAL A 3 -27.19 48.46 -26.07
C VAL A 3 -25.82 48.06 -25.53
N ALA A 4 -25.01 49.02 -25.07
CA ALA A 4 -23.69 48.73 -24.46
C ALA A 4 -23.82 47.95 -23.12
N PHE A 5 -24.83 48.27 -22.31
CA PHE A 5 -25.10 47.51 -21.09
C PHE A 5 -25.55 46.09 -21.35
N ILE A 6 -26.36 45.85 -22.37
CA ILE A 6 -26.79 44.50 -22.76
C ILE A 6 -25.60 43.67 -23.23
N ILE A 7 -24.69 44.25 -24.01
CA ILE A 7 -23.49 43.57 -24.48
C ILE A 7 -22.57 43.18 -23.32
N ILE A 8 -22.36 44.07 -22.35
CA ILE A 8 -21.56 43.79 -21.15
C ILE A 8 -22.19 42.65 -20.34
N LEU A 9 -23.51 42.62 -20.17
CA LEU A 9 -24.24 41.60 -19.44
C LEU A 9 -24.13 40.23 -20.13
N ILE A 10 -24.20 40.19 -21.45
CA ILE A 10 -24.00 38.96 -22.23
C ILE A 10 -22.56 38.42 -22.06
N ILE A 11 -21.57 39.31 -22.10
CA ILE A 11 -20.15 38.93 -21.93
C ILE A 11 -19.89 38.38 -20.51
N THR A 12 -20.48 39.02 -19.46
CA THR A 12 -20.33 38.53 -18.09
C THR A 12 -20.97 37.16 -17.89
N VAL A 13 -22.14 36.89 -18.47
CA VAL A 13 -22.81 35.60 -18.43
C VAL A 13 -21.99 34.54 -19.16
N LEU A 14 -21.37 34.87 -20.30
CA LEU A 14 -20.49 33.95 -21.02
C LEU A 14 -19.22 33.62 -20.23
N ILE A 15 -18.63 34.59 -19.52
CA ILE A 15 -17.45 34.37 -18.67
C ILE A 15 -17.80 33.46 -17.49
N ILE A 16 -18.92 33.69 -16.82
CA ILE A 16 -19.40 32.89 -15.68
C ILE A 16 -19.66 31.44 -16.14
N ASN A 17 -20.31 31.26 -17.29
CA ASN A 17 -20.62 29.92 -17.82
C ASN A 17 -19.35 29.18 -18.24
N ASN A 18 -18.34 29.90 -18.72
CA ASN A 18 -17.05 29.30 -19.11
C ASN A 18 -16.15 28.97 -17.90
N MET A 19 -16.31 29.72 -16.79
CA MET A 19 -15.58 29.42 -15.53
C MET A 19 -16.19 28.26 -14.74
N TRP A 20 -17.47 27.97 -14.90
CA TRP A 20 -18.14 26.92 -14.14
C TRP A 20 -18.20 25.56 -14.87
N SER A 21 -17.82 25.50 -16.14
CA SER A 21 -17.83 24.26 -16.93
C SER A 21 -16.42 23.76 -17.23
N LYS A 22 -15.58 23.58 -16.18
CA LYS A 22 -14.31 22.87 -16.35
C LYS A 22 -13.83 22.20 -15.08
N ASP A 23 -14.54 21.16 -14.67
CA ASP A 23 -13.95 20.04 -13.95
C ASP A 23 -13.80 18.88 -14.95
N GLU A 24 -12.75 18.95 -15.75
CA GLU A 24 -12.18 17.77 -16.42
C GLU A 24 -10.67 17.83 -16.35
N LYS A 25 -10.16 16.77 -15.71
CA LYS A 25 -8.78 16.34 -15.57
C LYS A 25 -7.83 16.85 -16.65
N LYS A 26 -6.81 17.59 -16.26
CA LYS A 26 -5.54 17.60 -16.99
C LYS A 26 -4.36 17.68 -16.02
N ASN A 27 -3.71 16.55 -15.92
CA ASN A 27 -2.39 16.36 -15.35
C ASN A 27 -1.39 17.27 -16.07
N THR A 28 -0.75 18.20 -15.38
CA THR A 28 0.44 18.86 -15.88
C THR A 28 1.37 19.17 -14.71
N ASN A 29 2.50 18.51 -14.71
CA ASN A 29 3.66 18.83 -13.90
C ASN A 29 4.04 20.30 -14.07
N THR A 30 4.14 21.06 -13.00
CA THR A 30 5.02 22.23 -12.91
C THR A 30 5.39 22.48 -11.44
N THR A 31 6.67 22.52 -11.24
CA THR A 31 7.48 22.83 -10.09
C THR A 31 7.00 24.03 -9.28
N GLY A 32 6.93 23.85 -7.95
CA GLY A 32 7.27 24.90 -6.99
C GLY A 32 6.13 25.75 -6.44
N LYS A 33 5.61 25.40 -5.29
CA LYS A 33 5.54 26.26 -4.09
C LYS A 33 4.93 25.47 -2.93
N VAL A 34 5.75 25.24 -1.93
CA VAL A 34 5.35 24.64 -0.66
C VAL A 34 4.34 25.59 0.01
N LEU A 35 3.11 25.14 0.15
CA LEU A 35 2.15 25.66 1.12
C LEU A 35 1.83 24.49 2.04
N ALA A 36 2.22 24.65 3.31
CA ALA A 36 1.90 23.73 4.38
C ALA A 36 0.38 23.53 4.45
N GLY A 37 -0.07 22.43 3.91
CA GLY A 37 -1.42 21.91 4.11
C GLY A 37 -1.26 20.54 4.76
N ASN A 38 -1.92 20.35 5.89
CA ASN A 38 -2.02 19.13 6.66
C ASN A 38 -2.03 17.90 5.74
N VAL A 39 -0.89 17.24 5.61
CA VAL A 39 -0.85 15.86 5.14
C VAL A 39 -1.08 15.01 6.39
N GLU A 40 -2.33 14.79 6.68
CA GLU A 40 -2.76 13.65 7.46
C GLU A 40 -2.33 12.44 6.65
N SER A 41 -1.12 11.95 6.94
CA SER A 41 -0.63 10.69 6.41
C SER A 41 -1.44 9.56 7.05
N GLN A 42 -2.67 9.41 6.55
CA GLN A 42 -3.28 8.10 6.56
C GLN A 42 -2.42 7.26 5.61
N VAL A 43 -1.55 6.44 6.17
CA VAL A 43 -0.98 5.31 5.44
C VAL A 43 -2.16 4.43 5.09
N SER A 44 -2.78 4.73 3.95
CA SER A 44 -3.91 3.97 3.42
C SER A 44 -3.36 2.63 2.99
N THR A 45 -3.61 1.62 3.79
CA THR A 45 -3.32 0.20 3.51
C THR A 45 -3.86 -0.24 2.14
N SER A 46 -4.86 0.48 1.60
CA SER A 46 -5.45 0.25 0.28
C SER A 46 -4.54 0.68 -0.87
N GLU A 47 -3.72 1.73 -0.75
CA GLU A 47 -2.90 2.22 -1.87
C GLU A 47 -1.82 1.22 -2.31
N THR A 48 -1.23 0.46 -1.39
CA THR A 48 -0.18 -0.51 -1.71
C THR A 48 -0.71 -1.80 -2.34
N THR A 49 -1.91 -2.24 -1.97
CA THR A 49 -2.54 -3.45 -2.52
C THR A 49 -3.11 -3.20 -3.92
N ASP A 50 -3.81 -2.08 -4.11
CA ASP A 50 -4.35 -1.66 -5.40
C ASP A 50 -3.21 -1.37 -6.42
N ASP A 51 -2.05 -0.89 -5.96
CA ASP A 51 -0.88 -0.67 -6.81
C ASP A 51 -0.33 -1.98 -7.37
N LEU A 52 -0.19 -3.03 -6.56
CA LEU A 52 0.33 -4.33 -7.03
C LEU A 52 -0.61 -4.99 -8.04
N GLU A 53 -1.93 -4.98 -7.80
CA GLU A 53 -2.92 -5.50 -8.75
C GLU A 53 -2.87 -4.74 -10.09
N THR A 54 -2.77 -3.40 -10.02
CA THR A 54 -2.68 -2.54 -11.19
C THR A 54 -1.39 -2.78 -11.98
N ARG A 55 -0.25 -2.90 -11.31
CA ARG A 55 1.04 -3.19 -11.94
C ARG A 55 1.05 -4.56 -12.57
N LEU A 56 0.53 -5.58 -11.87
CA LEU A 56 0.43 -6.94 -12.37
C LEU A 56 -0.49 -7.01 -13.59
N LYS A 57 -1.67 -6.38 -13.54
CA LYS A 57 -2.57 -6.24 -14.68
C LYS A 57 -1.85 -5.63 -15.88
N ASN A 58 -1.19 -4.48 -15.71
CA ASN A 58 -0.53 -3.77 -16.79
C ASN A 58 0.57 -4.62 -17.44
N ILE A 59 1.36 -5.35 -16.67
CA ILE A 59 2.40 -6.25 -17.19
C ILE A 59 1.77 -7.42 -17.94
N LEU A 60 0.74 -8.07 -17.40
CA LEU A 60 0.08 -9.21 -18.06
C LEU A 60 -0.55 -8.82 -19.40
N GLU A 61 -1.10 -7.61 -19.52
CA GLU A 61 -1.67 -7.09 -20.76
C GLU A 61 -0.62 -6.87 -21.86
N THR A 62 0.67 -6.77 -21.52
CA THR A 62 1.76 -6.68 -22.52
C THR A 62 2.15 -8.03 -23.13
N ILE A 63 1.73 -9.15 -22.56
CA ILE A 63 2.05 -10.49 -23.05
C ILE A 63 1.22 -10.76 -24.31
N ASN A 64 1.90 -11.18 -25.38
CA ASN A 64 1.24 -11.44 -26.65
C ASN A 64 0.13 -12.48 -26.53
N GLY A 65 -1.07 -12.12 -27.02
CA GLY A 65 -2.25 -12.97 -27.03
C GLY A 65 -3.07 -12.97 -25.73
N VAL A 66 -2.64 -12.30 -24.67
CA VAL A 66 -3.37 -12.23 -23.40
C VAL A 66 -4.59 -11.30 -23.51
N GLY A 67 -4.45 -10.14 -24.17
CA GLY A 67 -5.51 -9.14 -24.27
C GLY A 67 -5.81 -8.44 -22.94
N LYS A 68 -7.07 -8.04 -22.73
CA LYS A 68 -7.48 -7.37 -21.49
C LYS A 68 -7.42 -8.33 -20.31
N VAL A 69 -6.97 -7.81 -19.16
CA VAL A 69 -6.81 -8.56 -17.92
C VAL A 69 -7.51 -7.86 -16.76
N LYS A 70 -8.08 -8.65 -15.86
CA LYS A 70 -8.43 -8.21 -14.49
C LYS A 70 -7.74 -9.12 -13.50
N VAL A 71 -7.21 -8.53 -12.44
CA VAL A 71 -6.51 -9.22 -11.37
C VAL A 71 -7.24 -8.94 -10.07
N LEU A 72 -7.35 -9.97 -9.25
CA LEU A 72 -7.81 -9.89 -7.86
C LEU A 72 -6.84 -10.69 -7.02
N LEU A 73 -6.20 -10.05 -6.04
CA LEU A 73 -5.33 -10.69 -5.08
C LEU A 73 -6.05 -10.81 -3.73
N LYS A 74 -5.98 -11.99 -3.13
CA LYS A 74 -6.44 -12.21 -1.76
C LYS A 74 -5.24 -12.17 -0.82
N TYR A 75 -5.36 -11.36 0.22
CA TYR A 75 -4.36 -11.23 1.27
C TYR A 75 -4.81 -11.98 2.53
N SER A 76 -3.88 -12.59 3.26
CA SER A 76 -4.16 -13.28 4.53
C SER A 76 -4.35 -12.30 5.68
N GLU A 77 -3.58 -11.20 5.66
CA GLU A 77 -3.55 -10.18 6.71
C GLU A 77 -3.42 -8.80 6.08
N SER A 78 -3.83 -7.78 6.82
CA SER A 78 -3.58 -6.39 6.44
C SER A 78 -2.12 -6.02 6.69
N SER A 79 -1.64 -4.92 6.08
CA SER A 79 -0.34 -4.36 6.42
C SER A 79 -0.31 -3.99 7.91
N GLN A 80 0.84 -4.20 8.55
CA GLN A 80 1.05 -3.88 9.95
C GLN A 80 2.14 -2.82 10.08
N VAL A 81 1.84 -1.78 10.84
CA VAL A 81 2.82 -0.76 11.21
C VAL A 81 3.47 -1.19 12.53
N VAL A 82 4.77 -1.40 12.50
CA VAL A 82 5.55 -1.73 13.69
C VAL A 82 6.17 -0.45 14.23
N ALA A 83 5.82 -0.09 15.47
CA ALA A 83 6.40 1.04 16.14
C ALA A 83 7.84 0.73 16.59
N MET A 84 8.67 1.77 16.66
CA MET A 84 10.01 1.66 17.23
C MET A 84 9.92 1.52 18.76
N TYR A 85 10.73 0.61 19.31
CA TYR A 85 10.81 0.38 20.75
C TYR A 85 12.23 0.63 21.26
N ASN A 86 12.33 1.24 22.43
CA ASN A 86 13.51 1.14 23.28
C ASN A 86 13.40 -0.16 24.09
N GLU A 87 14.37 -1.04 23.95
CA GLU A 87 14.43 -2.29 24.69
C GLU A 87 15.58 -2.24 25.70
N THR A 88 15.26 -2.47 26.97
CA THR A 88 16.23 -2.60 28.04
C THR A 88 16.18 -4.03 28.55
N ASN A 89 17.28 -4.75 28.40
CA ASN A 89 17.44 -6.09 28.93
C ASN A 89 18.36 -6.07 30.14
N SER A 90 17.85 -6.53 31.28
CA SER A 90 18.62 -6.72 32.51
C SER A 90 18.72 -8.23 32.80
N GLU A 91 19.92 -8.73 32.94
CA GLU A 91 20.19 -10.10 33.33
C GLU A 91 20.94 -10.11 34.68
N ASN A 92 20.31 -10.64 35.69
CA ASN A 92 20.91 -10.85 37.00
C ASN A 92 21.23 -12.32 37.19
N LYS A 93 22.51 -12.62 37.36
CA LYS A 93 22.99 -13.96 37.70
C LYS A 93 23.39 -13.98 39.17
N THR A 94 22.75 -14.84 39.93
CA THR A 94 23.09 -15.08 41.34
C THR A 94 23.61 -16.51 41.46
N GLU A 95 24.83 -16.65 41.96
CA GLU A 95 25.45 -17.91 42.25
C GLU A 95 25.57 -18.02 43.81
N GLU A 96 24.82 -18.94 44.38
CA GLU A 96 24.87 -19.24 45.81
C GLU A 96 25.65 -20.56 45.99
N ASN A 97 26.75 -20.48 46.72
CA ASN A 97 27.52 -21.67 47.15
C ASN A 97 27.10 -22.06 48.55
N ASP A 98 26.49 -23.21 48.67
CA ASP A 98 26.18 -23.80 49.97
C ASP A 98 27.46 -24.46 50.51
N GLY A 99 27.79 -24.22 51.78
CA GLY A 99 29.02 -24.65 52.43
C GLY A 99 29.28 -26.20 52.41
N ASP A 100 28.28 -26.97 51.96
CA ASP A 100 28.30 -28.43 51.80
C ASP A 100 28.54 -28.90 50.36
N GLY A 101 28.98 -28.00 49.44
CA GLY A 101 29.36 -28.32 48.07
C GLY A 101 28.24 -28.26 47.04
N GLY A 102 27.08 -27.71 47.36
CA GLY A 102 25.99 -27.42 46.44
C GLY A 102 26.14 -26.00 45.86
N THR A 103 26.04 -25.89 44.53
CA THR A 103 25.99 -24.59 43.82
C THR A 103 24.61 -24.40 43.26
N LYS A 104 23.94 -23.30 43.63
CA LYS A 104 22.65 -22.89 43.05
C LYS A 104 22.84 -21.65 42.16
N ASN A 105 22.58 -21.83 40.89
CA ASN A 105 22.61 -20.75 39.89
C ASN A 105 21.19 -20.28 39.64
N SER A 106 20.91 -19.01 39.88
CA SER A 106 19.65 -18.35 39.53
C SER A 106 19.96 -17.29 38.47
N THR A 107 19.25 -17.35 37.33
CA THR A 107 19.29 -16.30 36.30
C THR A 107 17.92 -15.67 36.20
N GLU A 108 17.86 -14.37 36.48
CA GLU A 108 16.65 -13.56 36.30
C GLU A 108 16.88 -12.63 35.09
N THR A 109 15.97 -12.72 34.14
CA THR A 109 16.01 -11.87 32.93
C THR A 109 14.77 -10.99 32.92
N GLU A 110 14.98 -9.68 32.93
CA GLU A 110 13.93 -8.68 32.78
C GLU A 110 14.10 -7.95 31.46
N THR A 111 13.03 -7.98 30.62
CA THR A 111 12.97 -7.25 29.36
C THR A 111 11.91 -6.18 29.45
N LYS A 112 12.31 -4.91 29.35
CA LYS A 112 11.42 -3.76 29.33
C LYS A 112 11.41 -3.15 27.94
N ARG A 113 10.20 -2.98 27.35
CA ARG A 113 10.00 -2.36 26.04
C ARG A 113 9.13 -1.12 26.18
N GLU A 114 9.61 -0.01 25.64
CA GLU A 114 8.89 1.27 25.64
C GLU A 114 8.81 1.80 24.20
N ILE A 115 7.59 2.20 23.76
CA ILE A 115 7.40 2.78 22.42
C ILE A 115 8.07 4.16 22.39
N VAL A 116 8.80 4.44 21.31
CA VAL A 116 9.40 5.74 21.06
C VAL A 116 8.39 6.65 20.36
N TYR A 117 8.19 7.84 20.90
CA TYR A 117 7.29 8.86 20.34
C TYR A 117 8.08 10.04 19.82
N THR A 118 7.56 10.69 18.79
CA THR A 118 7.96 12.01 18.33
C THR A 118 6.84 13.01 18.58
N ASP A 119 7.19 14.24 18.96
CA ASP A 119 6.22 15.30 19.12
C ASP A 119 6.19 16.18 17.87
N GLU A 120 5.08 16.15 17.17
CA GLU A 120 4.80 17.02 16.03
C GLU A 120 3.60 17.92 16.35
N ASN A 121 3.82 19.23 16.38
CA ASN A 121 2.75 20.23 16.61
C ASN A 121 1.90 19.96 17.87
N GLY A 122 2.54 19.48 18.96
CA GLY A 122 1.85 19.18 20.22
C GLY A 122 1.07 17.86 20.24
N THR A 123 1.26 17.01 19.21
CA THR A 123 0.71 15.66 19.15
C THR A 123 1.84 14.65 19.20
N SER A 124 1.82 13.77 20.22
CA SER A 124 2.77 12.65 20.32
C SER A 124 2.35 11.54 19.37
N LYS A 125 3.22 11.21 18.41
CA LYS A 125 3.02 10.10 17.45
C LYS A 125 4.11 9.05 17.65
N PRO A 126 3.76 7.73 17.63
CA PRO A 126 4.78 6.68 17.67
C PRO A 126 5.64 6.74 16.41
N ILE A 127 6.94 6.58 16.58
CA ILE A 127 7.85 6.45 15.43
C ILE A 127 7.65 5.06 14.81
N THR A 128 7.46 5.03 13.49
CA THR A 128 7.36 3.78 12.74
C THR A 128 8.75 3.22 12.45
N GLU A 129 9.05 2.03 12.93
CA GLU A 129 10.29 1.32 12.62
C GLU A 129 10.21 0.71 11.22
N LYS A 130 9.12 -0.01 10.93
CA LYS A 130 8.88 -0.65 9.64
C LYS A 130 7.39 -0.88 9.40
N VAL A 131 7.04 -1.03 8.13
CA VAL A 131 5.72 -1.49 7.70
C VAL A 131 5.88 -2.91 7.16
N ILE A 132 5.16 -3.86 7.75
CA ILE A 132 5.10 -5.24 7.27
C ILE A 132 4.04 -5.27 6.17
N MET A 133 4.44 -5.67 4.98
CA MET A 133 3.52 -5.80 3.84
C MET A 133 2.60 -7.01 4.03
N PRO A 134 1.35 -6.93 3.54
CA PRO A 134 0.42 -8.03 3.64
C PRO A 134 0.89 -9.23 2.80
N VAL A 135 0.66 -10.43 3.30
CA VAL A 135 1.01 -11.68 2.60
C VAL A 135 -0.13 -12.06 1.65
N ILE A 136 0.22 -12.30 0.38
CA ILE A 136 -0.74 -12.75 -0.63
C ILE A 136 -1.04 -14.23 -0.39
N GLU A 137 -2.31 -14.59 -0.31
CA GLU A 137 -2.77 -15.96 -0.07
C GLU A 137 -3.27 -16.65 -1.33
N GLY A 138 -3.80 -15.89 -2.29
CA GLY A 138 -4.35 -16.40 -3.53
C GLY A 138 -4.53 -15.32 -4.59
N ALA A 139 -4.67 -15.74 -5.85
CA ALA A 139 -4.87 -14.86 -6.99
C ALA A 139 -5.94 -15.42 -7.94
N ILE A 140 -6.83 -14.54 -8.40
CA ILE A 140 -7.78 -14.82 -9.47
C ILE A 140 -7.51 -13.84 -10.60
N ILE A 141 -7.28 -14.37 -11.80
CA ILE A 141 -7.02 -13.61 -13.00
C ILE A 141 -8.07 -13.94 -14.05
N THR A 142 -8.65 -12.94 -14.68
CA THR A 142 -9.46 -13.13 -15.89
C THR A 142 -8.78 -12.45 -17.07
N ALA A 143 -8.57 -13.17 -18.17
CA ALA A 143 -7.91 -12.67 -19.37
C ALA A 143 -8.62 -13.10 -20.63
N GLN A 144 -8.65 -12.25 -21.66
CA GLN A 144 -9.33 -12.55 -22.92
C GLN A 144 -8.70 -13.76 -23.64
N GLY A 145 -7.37 -13.90 -23.59
CA GLY A 145 -6.66 -14.99 -24.24
C GLY A 145 -6.58 -16.28 -23.43
N ALA A 146 -7.21 -16.36 -22.26
CA ALA A 146 -7.07 -17.51 -21.34
C ALA A 146 -7.77 -18.80 -21.82
N SER A 147 -8.50 -18.76 -22.94
CA SER A 147 -8.97 -19.95 -23.66
C SER A 147 -7.82 -20.78 -24.23
N ASN A 148 -6.70 -20.13 -24.56
CA ASN A 148 -5.48 -20.81 -25.00
C ASN A 148 -4.68 -21.33 -23.80
N ALA A 149 -4.45 -22.64 -23.75
CA ALA A 149 -3.73 -23.30 -22.65
C ALA A 149 -2.29 -22.77 -22.46
N ASN A 150 -1.58 -22.43 -23.55
CA ASN A 150 -0.23 -21.87 -23.45
C ASN A 150 -0.23 -20.48 -22.83
N ILE A 151 -1.19 -19.64 -23.23
CA ILE A 151 -1.35 -18.29 -22.67
C ILE A 151 -1.74 -18.40 -21.19
N LYS A 152 -2.69 -19.27 -20.86
CA LYS A 152 -3.07 -19.55 -19.47
C LYS A 152 -1.87 -19.97 -18.61
N SER A 153 -1.03 -20.87 -19.11
CA SER A 153 0.20 -21.32 -18.41
C SER A 153 1.19 -20.16 -18.22
N SER A 154 1.37 -19.32 -19.27
CA SER A 154 2.26 -18.15 -19.18
C SER A 154 1.78 -17.15 -18.13
N ILE A 155 0.47 -16.89 -18.03
CA ILE A 155 -0.12 -16.04 -17.00
C ILE A 155 0.15 -16.61 -15.60
N VAL A 156 -0.09 -17.91 -15.41
CA VAL A 156 0.15 -18.57 -14.11
C VAL A 156 1.62 -18.44 -13.70
N SER A 157 2.56 -18.73 -14.61
CA SER A 157 4.00 -18.61 -14.32
C SER A 157 4.44 -17.17 -14.03
N ALA A 158 3.88 -16.19 -14.73
CA ALA A 158 4.17 -14.78 -14.48
C ALA A 158 3.66 -14.34 -13.10
N VAL A 159 2.45 -14.75 -12.72
CA VAL A 159 1.87 -14.44 -11.41
C VAL A 159 2.64 -15.12 -10.30
N GLU A 160 2.98 -16.41 -10.45
CA GLU A 160 3.81 -17.16 -9.50
C GLU A 160 5.15 -16.46 -9.25
N ALA A 161 5.84 -16.04 -10.32
CA ALA A 161 7.15 -15.39 -10.23
C ALA A 161 7.11 -14.05 -9.47
N VAL A 162 6.00 -13.29 -9.58
CA VAL A 162 5.87 -11.97 -8.94
C VAL A 162 5.33 -12.07 -7.52
N THR A 163 4.39 -12.99 -7.27
CA THR A 163 3.69 -13.09 -5.99
C THR A 163 4.27 -14.13 -5.04
N GLY A 164 5.05 -15.08 -5.55
CA GLY A 164 5.53 -16.24 -4.78
C GLY A 164 4.44 -17.26 -4.45
N LEU A 165 3.23 -17.11 -5.04
CA LEU A 165 2.15 -18.05 -4.81
C LEU A 165 2.41 -19.39 -5.47
N ALA A 166 2.07 -20.47 -4.77
CA ALA A 166 2.04 -21.79 -5.38
C ALA A 166 0.96 -21.87 -6.47
N ILE A 167 1.23 -22.58 -7.57
CA ILE A 167 0.38 -22.68 -8.77
C ILE A 167 -1.08 -23.01 -8.44
N HIS A 168 -1.33 -23.90 -7.46
CA HIS A 168 -2.69 -24.29 -7.06
C HIS A 168 -3.50 -23.16 -6.38
N LYS A 169 -2.84 -22.07 -5.96
CA LYS A 169 -3.47 -20.86 -5.39
C LYS A 169 -3.72 -19.79 -6.44
N ILE A 170 -3.35 -20.02 -7.69
CA ILE A 170 -3.54 -19.12 -8.83
C ILE A 170 -4.60 -19.71 -9.74
N GLN A 171 -5.69 -18.98 -9.96
CA GLN A 171 -6.76 -19.38 -10.87
C GLN A 171 -6.88 -18.40 -12.02
N VAL A 172 -6.83 -18.92 -13.25
CA VAL A 172 -6.96 -18.12 -14.47
C VAL A 172 -8.19 -18.56 -15.24
N PHE A 173 -9.06 -17.62 -15.52
CA PHE A 173 -10.32 -17.81 -16.25
C PHE A 173 -10.35 -16.98 -17.52
N GLU A 174 -11.08 -17.46 -18.51
CA GLU A 174 -11.39 -16.68 -19.71
C GLU A 174 -12.31 -15.51 -19.36
N MET A 175 -12.00 -14.33 -19.88
CA MET A 175 -12.82 -13.14 -19.73
C MET A 175 -14.00 -13.21 -20.71
N LYS A 176 -15.21 -12.98 -20.20
CA LYS A 176 -16.38 -12.82 -21.08
C LYS A 176 -16.23 -11.54 -21.92
N ASN A 177 -16.41 -11.68 -23.22
CA ASN A 177 -16.46 -10.56 -24.18
C ASN A 177 -17.68 -9.67 -23.98
#